data_27b9683d74bdba8843d9033e3d252403
#
_entry.id   27b9683d74bdba8843d9033e3d252403
#
_cell.length_a   1.000
_cell.length_b   1.000
_cell.length_c   1.000
_cell.angle_alpha   90.00
_cell.angle_beta   90.00
_cell.angle_gamma   90.00
#
_symmetry.space_group_name_H-M   'P 1'
#
loop_
_entity.id
_entity.type
_entity.pdbx_description
1 polymer ?
#
loop_
_entity_poly.entity_id
_entity_poly.type
_entity_poly.pdbx_seq_one_letter_code
_entity_poly.pdbx_strand_id
1 'polypeptide(L)'
;MHSALPEAKRTEMTRVPELSSNFNGIIDINHSPTILICGHGGRDMRCGVMAPALESEFQRVLQAQGFNSASGDGTTIDDPSHANIGLISHVGGHKYAGNIIIYIPPKMTVGASAEPHPLAGKGIWYGRIEPKHVQGLVEETILGGKVVTDHFRGGIDRNGDILRM
;
A
#
# COMPACT_ATOMS: atom_id res chain seq x y z
N MET A 1 5.08 4.88 19.94
CA MET A 1 6.52 5.11 20.22
C MET A 1 7.20 3.75 20.28
N HIS A 2 7.95 3.37 19.21
CA HIS A 2 8.80 2.19 19.32
C HIS A 2 9.95 2.52 20.28
N SER A 3 9.94 1.89 21.44
CA SER A 3 11.08 1.97 22.36
C SER A 3 12.31 1.39 21.63
N ALA A 4 13.36 2.17 21.51
CA ALA A 4 14.62 1.69 20.95
C ALA A 4 15.07 0.44 21.71
N LEU A 5 15.43 -0.63 20.97
CA LEU A 5 16.00 -1.82 21.58
C LEU A 5 17.24 -1.45 22.39
N PRO A 6 17.46 -2.07 23.57
CA PRO A 6 18.68 -1.88 24.33
C PRO A 6 19.91 -2.16 23.44
N GLU A 7 20.97 -1.39 23.61
CA GLU A 7 22.17 -1.45 22.76
C GLU A 7 22.76 -2.88 22.65
N ALA A 8 22.72 -3.65 23.74
CA ALA A 8 23.16 -5.05 23.76
C ALA A 8 22.33 -6.00 22.88
N LYS A 9 21.16 -5.57 22.38
CA LYS A 9 20.30 -6.35 21.47
C LYS A 9 20.28 -5.81 20.04
N ARG A 10 21.06 -4.76 19.75
CA ARG A 10 21.18 -4.20 18.41
C ARG A 10 22.09 -5.08 17.57
N THR A 11 21.65 -5.40 16.37
CA THR A 11 22.43 -6.08 15.33
C THR A 11 22.58 -5.13 14.14
N GLU A 12 23.41 -5.50 13.16
CA GLU A 12 23.55 -4.74 11.90
C GLU A 12 22.19 -4.51 11.18
N MET A 13 21.21 -5.40 11.43
CA MET A 13 19.87 -5.31 10.85
C MET A 13 18.89 -4.49 11.70
N THR A 14 19.34 -3.97 12.84
CA THR A 14 18.46 -3.20 13.72
C THR A 14 18.35 -1.77 13.23
N ARG A 15 17.12 -1.25 13.18
CA ARG A 15 16.86 0.15 12.83
C ARG A 15 17.63 1.07 13.80
N VAL A 16 18.35 2.02 13.24
CA VAL A 16 19.08 3.08 13.95
C VAL A 16 18.32 4.38 13.80
N PRO A 17 17.48 4.80 14.76
CA PRO A 17 16.62 5.98 14.64
C PRO A 17 17.39 7.27 14.38
N GLU A 18 18.61 7.36 14.91
CA GLU A 18 19.48 8.53 14.79
C GLU A 18 19.88 8.84 13.35
N LEU A 19 19.90 7.81 12.48
CA LEU A 19 20.21 7.97 11.06
C LEU A 19 19.07 8.61 10.26
N SER A 20 17.88 8.73 10.83
CA SER A 20 16.74 9.36 10.14
C SER A 20 17.00 10.83 9.80
N SER A 21 17.83 11.52 10.60
CA SER A 21 18.26 12.91 10.33
C SER A 21 19.12 13.07 9.07
N ASN A 22 19.70 11.97 8.57
CA ASN A 22 20.52 11.97 7.36
C ASN A 22 19.66 11.96 6.07
N PHE A 23 18.35 11.73 6.20
CA PHE A 23 17.43 11.74 5.07
C PHE A 23 16.76 13.12 4.97
N ASN A 24 17.05 13.83 3.88
CA ASN A 24 16.41 15.09 3.54
C ASN A 24 15.19 14.82 2.63
N GLY A 25 14.17 15.64 2.74
CA GLY A 25 13.00 15.55 1.85
C GLY A 25 12.03 14.42 2.19
N ILE A 26 11.89 14.08 3.49
CA ILE A 26 10.86 13.16 3.95
C ILE A 26 9.49 13.85 3.85
N ILE A 27 8.55 13.19 3.19
CA ILE A 27 7.16 13.62 3.07
C ILE A 27 6.28 12.56 3.74
N ASP A 28 5.42 12.99 4.64
CA ASP A 28 4.41 12.13 5.25
C ASP A 28 3.21 11.97 4.31
N ILE A 29 2.88 10.75 3.94
CA ILE A 29 1.66 10.44 3.17
C ILE A 29 0.50 10.31 4.14
N ASN A 30 -0.31 11.37 4.23
CA ASN A 30 -1.41 11.47 5.19
C ASN A 30 -2.81 11.33 4.56
N HIS A 31 -2.95 11.62 3.26
CA HIS A 31 -4.23 11.75 2.58
C HIS A 31 -4.41 10.81 1.39
N SER A 32 -3.34 10.51 0.64
CA SER A 32 -3.42 9.70 -0.57
C SER A 32 -3.26 8.22 -0.29
N PRO A 33 -4.21 7.35 -0.66
CA PRO A 33 -3.99 5.91 -0.62
C PRO A 33 -2.83 5.51 -1.54
N THR A 34 -2.04 4.53 -1.11
CA THR A 34 -0.88 4.07 -1.86
C THR A 34 -0.99 2.58 -2.16
N ILE A 35 -0.94 2.22 -3.44
CA ILE A 35 -1.02 0.84 -3.93
C ILE A 35 0.36 0.44 -4.46
N LEU A 36 0.97 -0.56 -3.85
CA LEU A 36 2.24 -1.12 -4.27
C LEU A 36 2.03 -2.49 -4.89
N ILE A 37 2.44 -2.66 -6.15
CA ILE A 37 2.21 -3.86 -6.95
C ILE A 37 3.54 -4.58 -7.18
N CYS A 38 3.61 -5.88 -6.85
CA CYS A 38 4.78 -6.70 -7.11
C CYS A 38 5.02 -6.86 -8.62
N GLY A 39 6.07 -6.22 -9.14
CA GLY A 39 6.39 -6.16 -10.56
C GLY A 39 7.76 -6.73 -10.95
N HIS A 40 8.40 -7.57 -10.12
CA HIS A 40 9.77 -8.06 -10.35
C HIS A 40 9.83 -9.17 -11.41
N GLY A 41 9.70 -8.81 -12.68
CA GLY A 41 9.75 -9.75 -13.81
C GLY A 41 11.07 -10.51 -13.96
N GLY A 42 12.19 -9.92 -13.58
CA GLY A 42 13.50 -10.57 -13.59
C GLY A 42 13.63 -11.75 -12.62
N ARG A 43 12.80 -11.80 -11.58
CA ARG A 43 12.76 -12.91 -10.63
C ARG A 43 11.65 -13.91 -10.93
N ASP A 44 10.50 -13.43 -11.38
CA ASP A 44 9.37 -14.26 -11.79
C ASP A 44 8.57 -13.55 -12.87
N MET A 45 8.53 -14.17 -14.04
CA MET A 45 7.83 -13.62 -15.20
C MET A 45 6.33 -13.39 -14.95
N ARG A 46 5.70 -14.21 -14.08
CA ARG A 46 4.29 -14.05 -13.72
C ARG A 46 4.02 -12.69 -13.06
N CYS A 47 4.92 -12.25 -12.16
CA CYS A 47 4.82 -10.93 -11.56
C CYS A 47 5.04 -9.83 -12.61
N GLY A 48 6.03 -10.01 -13.49
CA GLY A 48 6.33 -9.03 -14.54
C GLY A 48 5.20 -8.85 -15.56
N VAL A 49 4.47 -9.92 -15.87
CA VAL A 49 3.31 -9.85 -16.80
C VAL A 49 2.07 -9.30 -16.10
N MET A 50 1.82 -9.71 -14.86
CA MET A 50 0.62 -9.32 -14.12
C MET A 50 0.65 -7.85 -13.68
N ALA A 51 1.83 -7.34 -13.31
CA ALA A 51 1.94 -6.02 -12.70
C ALA A 51 1.48 -4.87 -13.61
N PRO A 52 1.87 -4.77 -14.90
CA PRO A 52 1.36 -3.73 -15.78
C PRO A 52 -0.15 -3.78 -16.00
N ALA A 53 -0.72 -5.00 -16.06
CA ALA A 53 -2.15 -5.18 -16.20
C ALA A 53 -2.92 -4.69 -14.95
N LEU A 54 -2.40 -5.01 -13.76
CA LEU A 54 -2.97 -4.53 -12.50
C LEU A 54 -2.82 -3.01 -12.36
N GLU A 55 -1.66 -2.46 -12.70
CA GLU A 55 -1.42 -1.02 -12.66
C GLU A 55 -2.43 -0.26 -13.53
N SER A 56 -2.57 -0.67 -14.80
CA SER A 56 -3.54 -0.07 -15.73
C SER A 56 -4.96 -0.18 -15.21
N GLU A 57 -5.34 -1.31 -14.64
CA GLU A 57 -6.69 -1.49 -14.14
C GLU A 57 -6.95 -0.68 -12.87
N PHE A 58 -5.98 -0.59 -11.94
CA PHE A 58 -6.08 0.31 -10.78
C PHE A 58 -6.22 1.77 -11.23
N GLN A 59 -5.42 2.23 -12.19
CA GLN A 59 -5.53 3.57 -12.74
C GLN A 59 -6.94 3.84 -13.28
N ARG A 60 -7.44 2.93 -14.12
CA ARG A 60 -8.78 3.04 -14.73
C ARG A 60 -9.90 3.12 -13.67
N VAL A 61 -9.87 2.21 -12.69
CA VAL A 61 -10.92 2.12 -11.66
C VAL A 61 -10.85 3.33 -10.73
N LEU A 62 -9.66 3.72 -10.28
CA LEU A 62 -9.49 4.87 -9.39
C LEU A 62 -9.92 6.17 -10.07
N GLN A 63 -9.60 6.36 -11.36
CA GLN A 63 -10.08 7.51 -12.12
C GLN A 63 -11.60 7.54 -12.22
N ALA A 64 -12.24 6.40 -12.43
CA ALA A 64 -13.71 6.29 -12.43
C ALA A 64 -14.34 6.64 -11.08
N GLN A 65 -13.59 6.50 -9.98
CA GLN A 65 -14.00 6.87 -8.62
C GLN A 65 -13.58 8.31 -8.24
N GLY A 66 -13.03 9.08 -9.19
CA GLY A 66 -12.68 10.48 -9.00
C GLY A 66 -11.27 10.71 -8.43
N PHE A 67 -10.43 9.69 -8.32
CA PHE A 67 -9.03 9.87 -7.97
C PHE A 67 -8.20 10.23 -9.21
N ASN A 68 -7.31 11.18 -9.05
CA ASN A 68 -6.23 11.39 -9.99
C ASN A 68 -5.12 10.39 -9.67
N SER A 69 -4.68 9.61 -10.64
CA SER A 69 -3.52 8.73 -10.48
C SER A 69 -2.28 9.44 -10.96
N ALA A 70 -1.38 9.82 -10.07
CA ALA A 70 -0.07 10.31 -10.46
C ALA A 70 0.79 9.12 -10.87
N SER A 71 1.09 9.01 -12.16
CA SER A 71 2.19 8.20 -12.66
C SER A 71 3.45 9.06 -12.63
N GLY A 72 4.28 8.85 -11.61
CA GLY A 72 5.73 9.04 -11.71
C GLY A 72 6.34 10.44 -11.89
N ASP A 73 5.59 11.53 -11.99
CA ASP A 73 6.17 12.87 -12.12
C ASP A 73 6.50 13.59 -10.81
N GLY A 74 6.18 12.96 -9.68
CA GLY A 74 6.63 13.39 -8.37
C GLY A 74 6.03 14.69 -7.82
N THR A 75 5.05 15.29 -8.49
CA THR A 75 4.59 16.64 -8.13
C THR A 75 3.46 16.68 -7.09
N THR A 76 2.70 15.60 -6.90
CA THR A 76 1.64 15.58 -5.89
C THR A 76 1.56 14.20 -5.24
N ILE A 77 2.30 14.00 -4.16
CA ILE A 77 2.40 12.70 -3.47
C ILE A 77 1.31 12.56 -2.39
N ASP A 78 0.83 13.64 -1.83
CA ASP A 78 -0.13 13.63 -0.71
C ASP A 78 -1.27 14.63 -0.89
N ASP A 79 -2.32 14.22 -1.59
CA ASP A 79 -3.53 14.96 -1.83
C ASP A 79 -4.75 14.02 -1.74
N PRO A 80 -5.88 14.41 -1.08
CA PRO A 80 -7.06 13.55 -0.94
C PRO A 80 -7.69 13.10 -2.26
N SER A 81 -7.49 13.87 -3.33
CA SER A 81 -7.99 13.54 -4.67
C SER A 81 -7.03 12.65 -5.48
N HIS A 82 -5.89 12.27 -4.92
CA HIS A 82 -4.88 11.46 -5.58
C HIS A 82 -4.76 10.07 -4.95
N ALA A 83 -4.40 9.08 -5.79
CA ALA A 83 -3.99 7.76 -5.36
C ALA A 83 -2.62 7.46 -5.97
N ASN A 84 -1.68 7.04 -5.13
CA ASN A 84 -0.34 6.66 -5.56
C ASN A 84 -0.33 5.19 -5.99
N ILE A 85 0.17 4.89 -7.19
CA ILE A 85 0.36 3.54 -7.69
C ILE A 85 1.83 3.36 -8.06
N GLY A 86 2.46 2.30 -7.55
CA GLY A 86 3.86 2.02 -7.84
C GLY A 86 4.15 0.54 -8.01
N LEU A 87 5.01 0.24 -8.97
CA LEU A 87 5.58 -1.09 -9.11
C LEU A 87 6.78 -1.22 -8.18
N ILE A 88 6.79 -2.29 -7.40
CA ILE A 88 7.89 -2.57 -6.47
C ILE A 88 8.57 -3.90 -6.79
N SER A 89 9.77 -4.08 -6.26
CA SER A 89 10.44 -5.36 -6.35
C SER A 89 9.69 -6.41 -5.52
N HIS A 90 10.12 -7.64 -5.63
CA HIS A 90 9.46 -8.82 -5.12
C HIS A 90 8.90 -8.69 -3.69
N VAL A 91 7.57 -8.89 -3.58
CA VAL A 91 6.83 -8.91 -2.32
C VAL A 91 6.13 -10.27 -2.17
N GLY A 92 6.71 -11.16 -1.38
CA GLY A 92 6.13 -12.46 -1.08
C GLY A 92 6.42 -13.59 -2.10
N GLY A 93 5.83 -14.75 -1.88
CA GLY A 93 6.13 -15.96 -2.67
C GLY A 93 5.57 -15.91 -4.09
N HIS A 94 6.34 -16.37 -5.08
CA HIS A 94 5.97 -16.46 -6.51
C HIS A 94 4.69 -17.25 -6.76
N LYS A 95 4.41 -18.24 -5.91
CA LYS A 95 3.17 -19.02 -5.94
C LYS A 95 1.91 -18.13 -5.95
N TYR A 96 2.05 -16.89 -5.52
CA TYR A 96 0.96 -15.94 -5.32
C TYR A 96 1.13 -14.67 -6.17
N ALA A 97 1.58 -14.80 -7.43
CA ALA A 97 1.62 -13.68 -8.38
C ALA A 97 0.33 -12.84 -8.29
N GLY A 98 0.43 -11.53 -8.49
CA GLY A 98 -0.66 -10.61 -8.15
C GLY A 98 -0.63 -10.21 -6.67
N ASN A 99 0.56 -10.14 -6.06
CA ASN A 99 0.73 -9.56 -4.73
C ASN A 99 0.65 -8.05 -4.80
N ILE A 100 -0.18 -7.47 -3.96
CA ILE A 100 -0.31 -6.03 -3.78
C ILE A 100 -0.34 -5.66 -2.31
N ILE A 101 0.10 -4.45 -1.99
CA ILE A 101 -0.08 -3.86 -0.67
C ILE A 101 -0.83 -2.55 -0.86
N ILE A 102 -1.92 -2.38 -0.12
CA ILE A 102 -2.70 -1.14 -0.10
C ILE A 102 -2.48 -0.47 1.24
N TYR A 103 -1.87 0.71 1.25
CA TYR A 103 -1.75 1.55 2.42
C TYR A 103 -2.88 2.57 2.43
N ILE A 104 -3.66 2.57 3.50
CA ILE A 104 -4.69 3.56 3.75
C ILE A 104 -4.08 4.66 4.62
N PRO A 105 -4.05 5.91 4.15
CA PRO A 105 -3.40 6.98 4.86
C PRO A 105 -4.14 7.32 6.17
N PRO A 106 -3.43 7.84 7.18
CA PRO A 106 -3.99 8.03 8.52
C PRO A 106 -5.10 9.08 8.61
N LYS A 107 -5.18 10.01 7.67
CA LYS A 107 -6.21 11.06 7.65
C LYS A 107 -7.29 10.83 6.59
N MET A 108 -7.31 9.66 5.97
CA MET A 108 -8.38 9.32 5.03
C MET A 108 -9.72 9.21 5.75
N THR A 109 -10.76 9.70 5.10
CA THR A 109 -12.15 9.65 5.59
C THR A 109 -13.03 8.88 4.61
N VAL A 110 -14.18 8.42 5.06
CA VAL A 110 -15.18 7.75 4.24
C VAL A 110 -16.46 8.56 4.15
N GLY A 111 -17.03 8.63 2.94
CA GLY A 111 -18.31 9.24 2.68
C GLY A 111 -18.34 10.77 2.90
N ALA A 112 -19.53 11.35 2.75
CA ALA A 112 -19.76 12.78 2.91
C ALA A 112 -19.71 13.27 4.38
N SER A 113 -19.79 12.36 5.35
CA SER A 113 -19.75 12.65 6.80
C SER A 113 -18.35 12.88 7.34
N ALA A 114 -17.32 12.70 6.51
CA ALA A 114 -15.91 12.81 6.89
C ALA A 114 -15.52 11.95 8.10
N GLU A 115 -16.19 10.80 8.32
CA GLU A 115 -15.84 9.85 9.35
C GLU A 115 -14.44 9.25 9.07
N PRO A 116 -13.63 9.00 10.11
CA PRO A 116 -12.34 8.36 9.92
C PRO A 116 -12.46 7.00 9.21
N HIS A 117 -11.61 6.78 8.23
CA HIS A 117 -11.60 5.51 7.50
C HIS A 117 -11.29 4.33 8.43
N PRO A 118 -12.05 3.23 8.43
CA PRO A 118 -11.86 2.10 9.35
C PRO A 118 -10.47 1.46 9.30
N LEU A 119 -9.82 1.55 8.14
CA LEU A 119 -8.45 1.05 7.93
C LEU A 119 -7.40 2.18 7.95
N ALA A 120 -7.73 3.38 8.43
CA ALA A 120 -6.79 4.50 8.48
C ALA A 120 -5.47 4.12 9.18
N GLY A 121 -4.35 4.41 8.54
CA GLY A 121 -3.01 4.11 9.03
C GLY A 121 -2.61 2.63 8.94
N LYS A 122 -3.34 1.81 8.16
CA LYS A 122 -3.04 0.38 7.99
C LYS A 122 -2.56 0.08 6.59
N GLY A 123 -1.66 -0.93 6.50
CA GLY A 123 -1.26 -1.55 5.26
C GLY A 123 -1.88 -2.95 5.15
N ILE A 124 -2.61 -3.21 4.07
CA ILE A 124 -3.29 -4.48 3.82
C ILE A 124 -2.62 -5.18 2.64
N TRP A 125 -2.18 -6.40 2.86
CA TRP A 125 -1.50 -7.21 1.87
C TRP A 125 -2.47 -8.26 1.29
N TYR A 126 -2.62 -8.21 -0.03
CA TYR A 126 -3.39 -9.17 -0.81
C TYR A 126 -2.50 -10.00 -1.72
N GLY A 127 -2.94 -11.18 -2.10
CA GLY A 127 -2.27 -12.04 -3.08
C GLY A 127 -3.25 -12.67 -4.04
N ARG A 128 -2.74 -13.12 -5.19
CA ARG A 128 -3.53 -13.71 -6.27
C ARG A 128 -4.57 -12.76 -6.85
N ILE A 129 -4.23 -11.48 -6.86
CA ILE A 129 -5.08 -10.46 -7.46
C ILE A 129 -4.92 -10.51 -8.99
N GLU A 130 -6.04 -10.53 -9.67
CA GLU A 130 -6.17 -10.41 -11.11
C GLU A 130 -6.92 -9.11 -11.44
N PRO A 131 -6.85 -8.57 -12.66
CA PRO A 131 -7.54 -7.33 -13.02
C PRO A 131 -9.03 -7.31 -12.67
N LYS A 132 -9.73 -8.43 -12.82
CA LYS A 132 -11.15 -8.57 -12.45
C LYS A 132 -11.49 -8.30 -10.99
N HIS A 133 -10.49 -8.39 -10.08
CA HIS A 133 -10.67 -8.18 -8.65
C HIS A 133 -10.45 -6.70 -8.24
N VAL A 134 -9.83 -5.90 -9.11
CA VAL A 134 -9.38 -4.54 -8.76
C VAL A 134 -10.55 -3.65 -8.37
N GLN A 135 -11.65 -3.69 -9.12
CA GLN A 135 -12.83 -2.90 -8.78
C GLN A 135 -13.33 -3.20 -7.36
N GLY A 136 -13.48 -4.47 -7.02
CA GLY A 136 -13.92 -4.88 -5.68
C GLY A 136 -12.95 -4.43 -4.59
N LEU A 137 -11.63 -4.46 -4.83
CA LEU A 137 -10.64 -3.96 -3.86
C LEU A 137 -10.72 -2.45 -3.69
N VAL A 138 -10.93 -1.70 -4.74
CA VAL A 138 -11.10 -0.24 -4.65
C VAL A 138 -12.37 0.07 -3.86
N GLU A 139 -13.49 -0.54 -4.20
CA GLU A 139 -14.78 -0.29 -3.57
C GLU A 139 -14.81 -0.75 -2.10
N GLU A 140 -14.37 -1.97 -1.81
CA GLU A 140 -14.47 -2.53 -0.46
C GLU A 140 -13.32 -2.08 0.46
N THR A 141 -12.09 -2.01 -0.05
CA THR A 141 -10.94 -1.70 0.82
C THR A 141 -10.62 -0.20 0.85
N ILE A 142 -10.47 0.44 -0.32
CA ILE A 142 -10.05 1.85 -0.37
C ILE A 142 -11.21 2.78 -0.02
N LEU A 143 -12.42 2.50 -0.48
CA LEU A 143 -13.58 3.36 -0.23
C LEU A 143 -14.41 2.89 0.96
N GLY A 144 -14.58 1.59 1.11
CA GLY A 144 -15.47 0.98 2.10
C GLY A 144 -14.83 0.61 3.44
N GLY A 145 -13.50 0.64 3.54
CA GLY A 145 -12.78 0.33 4.78
C GLY A 145 -12.89 -1.11 5.26
N LYS A 146 -13.11 -2.06 4.33
CA LYS A 146 -13.24 -3.48 4.63
C LYS A 146 -12.06 -4.27 4.06
N VAL A 147 -11.81 -5.44 4.63
CA VAL A 147 -10.79 -6.38 4.13
C VAL A 147 -11.46 -7.51 3.36
N VAL A 148 -11.02 -7.74 2.11
CA VAL A 148 -11.47 -8.86 1.27
C VAL A 148 -10.72 -10.12 1.70
N THR A 149 -11.38 -10.98 2.46
CA THR A 149 -10.76 -12.14 3.15
C THR A 149 -10.18 -13.17 2.22
N ASP A 150 -10.83 -13.45 1.08
CA ASP A 150 -10.42 -14.49 0.12
C ASP A 150 -9.02 -14.26 -0.48
N HIS A 151 -8.59 -13.03 -0.49
CA HIS A 151 -7.30 -12.61 -1.02
C HIS A 151 -6.35 -12.10 0.06
N PHE A 152 -6.79 -12.01 1.31
CA PHE A 152 -6.00 -11.48 2.42
C PHE A 152 -4.80 -12.36 2.74
N ARG A 153 -3.65 -11.73 2.94
CA ARG A 153 -2.39 -12.39 3.31
C ARG A 153 -1.78 -11.89 4.60
N GLY A 154 -2.18 -10.73 5.02
CA GLY A 154 -1.71 -10.10 6.23
C GLY A 154 -1.91 -8.60 6.18
N GLY A 155 -1.59 -7.94 7.26
CA GLY A 155 -1.61 -6.50 7.34
C GLY A 155 -0.76 -6.01 8.49
N ILE A 156 -0.54 -4.72 8.50
CA ILE A 156 0.20 -4.04 9.55
C ILE A 156 -0.51 -2.74 9.90
N ASP A 157 -0.58 -2.39 11.16
CA ASP A 157 -1.07 -1.10 11.59
C ASP A 157 0.09 -0.09 11.75
N ARG A 158 -0.27 1.16 12.06
CA ARG A 158 0.70 2.24 12.30
C ARG A 158 1.63 2.02 13.49
N ASN A 159 1.29 1.14 14.42
CA ASN A 159 2.11 0.80 15.59
C ASN A 159 3.10 -0.33 15.27
N GLY A 160 2.94 -0.95 14.09
CA GLY A 160 3.70 -2.12 13.68
C GLY A 160 3.09 -3.44 14.12
N ASP A 161 1.86 -3.43 14.63
CA ASP A 161 1.15 -4.65 15.01
C ASP A 161 0.66 -5.38 13.77
N ILE A 162 0.89 -6.70 13.76
CA ILE A 162 0.49 -7.56 12.64
C ILE A 162 -0.99 -7.88 12.73
N LEU A 163 -1.72 -7.52 11.69
CA LEU A 163 -3.13 -7.89 11.53
C LEU A 163 -3.23 -9.32 11.03
N ARG A 164 -3.96 -10.14 11.74
CA ARG A 164 -4.27 -11.54 11.38
C ARG A 164 -5.79 -11.71 11.39
N MET A 165 -6.29 -12.48 10.44
CA MET A 165 -7.70 -12.87 10.36
C MET A 165 -7.79 -14.38 10.49
#